data_885e1e80670a34957e1cb915172dc924
#
_entry.id   885e1e80670a34957e1cb915172dc924
#
_cell.length_a   1.000
_cell.length_b   1.000
_cell.length_c   1.000
_cell.angle_alpha   90.00
_cell.angle_beta   90.00
_cell.angle_gamma   90.00
#
_symmetry.space_group_name_H-M   'P 1'
#
loop_
_entity.id
_entity.type
_entity.pdbx_description
1 polymer ?
#
loop_
_entity_poly.entity_id
_entity_poly.type
_entity_poly.pdbx_seq_one_letter_code
_entity_poly.pdbx_strand_id
1 'polypeptide(L)'
;MHTNQNHKTNYRIITALLLILWVAFIFSNSMDNADASTLKSGAVLALLRRILGSEGAALTEFIVRKTAHFTEFAIEGVLLFLVVKGYTTRPLWFLGWPLLAGLMTALTDETIQLFSLGRSSQVTDVWIDFAGVVTGTLLAFLVQAIVRRCKKS
;
A
#
# COMPACT_ATOMS: atom_id res chain seq x y z
N MET A 1 -28.37 8.40 -21.17
CA MET A 1 -27.02 9.02 -21.05
C MET A 1 -26.63 9.30 -19.58
N HIS A 2 -27.55 9.70 -18.71
CA HIS A 2 -27.31 10.04 -17.29
C HIS A 2 -26.75 8.91 -16.41
N THR A 3 -27.18 7.66 -16.60
CA THR A 3 -26.76 6.51 -15.77
C THR A 3 -25.26 6.18 -15.87
N ASN A 4 -24.65 6.32 -17.06
CA ASN A 4 -23.23 6.01 -17.27
C ASN A 4 -22.29 7.08 -16.68
N GLN A 5 -22.76 8.32 -16.61
CA GLN A 5 -22.01 9.43 -16.02
C GLN A 5 -21.97 9.32 -14.49
N ASN A 6 -23.11 8.94 -13.88
CA ASN A 6 -23.20 8.70 -12.44
C ASN A 6 -22.31 7.53 -11.99
N HIS A 7 -22.24 6.44 -12.75
CA HIS A 7 -21.35 5.32 -12.46
C HIS A 7 -19.87 5.71 -12.46
N LYS A 8 -19.44 6.53 -13.41
CA LYS A 8 -18.04 7.02 -13.45
C LYS A 8 -17.72 7.95 -12.29
N THR A 9 -18.64 8.82 -11.94
CA THR A 9 -18.47 9.75 -10.80
C THR A 9 -18.40 8.98 -9.49
N ASN A 10 -19.31 8.04 -9.26
CA ASN A 10 -19.30 7.20 -8.06
C ASN A 10 -18.01 6.38 -7.94
N TYR A 11 -17.52 5.78 -9.04
CA TYR A 11 -16.25 5.06 -9.05
C TYR A 11 -15.08 5.95 -8.60
N ARG A 12 -14.98 7.18 -9.13
CA ARG A 12 -13.93 8.14 -8.76
C ARG A 12 -13.99 8.53 -7.29
N ILE A 13 -15.19 8.82 -6.80
CA ILE A 13 -15.39 9.19 -5.40
C ILE A 13 -15.01 8.03 -4.49
N ILE A 14 -15.50 6.82 -4.78
CA ILE A 14 -15.23 5.63 -3.95
C ILE A 14 -13.73 5.32 -3.92
N THR A 15 -13.04 5.30 -5.07
CA THR A 15 -11.61 5.01 -5.11
C THR A 15 -10.77 6.08 -4.42
N ALA A 16 -11.14 7.35 -4.53
CA ALA A 16 -10.48 8.44 -3.83
C ALA A 16 -10.69 8.35 -2.31
N LEU A 17 -11.91 8.07 -1.85
CA LEU A 17 -12.19 7.87 -0.42
C LEU A 17 -11.44 6.67 0.15
N LEU A 18 -11.41 5.54 -0.56
CA LEU A 18 -10.65 4.37 -0.14
C LEU A 18 -9.15 4.69 -0.02
N LEU A 19 -8.58 5.44 -0.97
CA LEU A 19 -7.18 5.86 -0.91
C LEU A 19 -6.92 6.76 0.30
N ILE A 20 -7.77 7.76 0.54
CA ILE A 20 -7.62 8.68 1.68
C ILE A 20 -7.68 7.91 3.00
N LEU A 21 -8.65 7.02 3.16
CA LEU A 21 -8.79 6.20 4.36
C LEU A 21 -7.58 5.27 4.55
N TRP A 22 -7.05 4.73 3.45
CA TRP A 22 -5.89 3.85 3.50
C TRP A 22 -4.60 4.60 3.90
N VAL A 23 -4.34 5.77 3.31
CA VAL A 23 -3.21 6.62 3.68
C VAL A 23 -3.33 7.08 5.14
N ALA A 24 -4.53 7.45 5.60
CA ALA A 24 -4.76 7.77 7.00
C ALA A 24 -4.47 6.58 7.92
N PHE A 25 -4.80 5.36 7.51
CA PHE A 25 -4.45 4.13 8.24
C PHE A 25 -2.93 3.92 8.31
N ILE A 26 -2.19 4.07 7.20
CA ILE A 26 -0.73 3.99 7.17
C ILE A 26 -0.14 4.99 8.17
N PHE A 27 -0.50 6.26 8.07
CA PHE A 27 0.03 7.29 8.98
C PHE A 27 -0.36 7.07 10.44
N SER A 28 -1.56 6.53 10.71
CA SER A 28 -1.96 6.15 12.06
C SER A 28 -1.04 5.06 12.65
N ASN A 29 -0.66 4.06 11.86
CA ASN A 29 0.29 3.03 12.28
C ASN A 29 1.70 3.60 12.51
N SER A 30 2.10 4.61 11.74
CA SER A 30 3.41 5.24 11.86
C SER A 30 3.53 6.17 13.06
N MET A 31 2.40 6.67 13.58
CA MET A 31 2.35 7.43 14.84
C MET A 31 2.52 6.56 16.09
N ASP A 32 2.40 5.23 15.96
CA ASP A 32 2.63 4.33 17.10
C ASP A 32 4.07 4.45 17.61
N ASN A 33 4.23 4.45 18.93
CA ASN A 33 5.56 4.33 19.54
C ASN A 33 6.15 2.93 19.31
N ALA A 34 7.45 2.76 19.60
CA ALA A 34 8.16 1.50 19.38
C ALA A 34 7.52 0.32 20.12
N ASP A 35 7.03 0.52 21.34
CA ASP A 35 6.43 -0.53 22.16
C ASP A 35 5.12 -1.03 21.55
N ALA A 36 4.22 -0.13 21.14
CA ALA A 36 2.97 -0.48 20.48
C ALA A 36 3.21 -1.19 19.15
N SER A 37 4.17 -0.72 18.35
CA SER A 37 4.57 -1.35 17.08
C SER A 37 5.13 -2.76 17.32
N THR A 38 5.97 -2.94 18.35
CA THR A 38 6.55 -4.26 18.72
C THR A 38 5.46 -5.22 19.22
N LEU A 39 4.51 -4.76 20.02
CA LEU A 39 3.38 -5.58 20.44
C LEU A 39 2.53 -6.07 19.27
N LYS A 40 2.22 -5.19 18.30
CA LYS A 40 1.47 -5.55 17.08
C LYS A 40 2.22 -6.59 16.26
N SER A 41 3.50 -6.33 15.95
CA SER A 41 4.32 -7.26 15.16
C SER A 41 4.59 -8.58 15.88
N GLY A 42 4.76 -8.55 17.20
CA GLY A 42 4.92 -9.74 18.04
C GLY A 42 3.68 -10.63 18.05
N ALA A 43 2.49 -10.05 18.15
CA ALA A 43 1.23 -10.79 18.07
C ALA A 43 1.06 -11.47 16.70
N VAL A 44 1.35 -10.76 15.60
CA VAL A 44 1.33 -11.34 14.24
C VAL A 44 2.37 -12.43 14.09
N LEU A 45 3.60 -12.22 14.60
CA LEU A 45 4.66 -13.22 14.58
C LEU A 45 4.26 -14.49 15.32
N ALA A 46 3.66 -14.36 16.51
CA ALA A 46 3.19 -15.51 17.30
C ALA A 46 2.11 -16.31 16.54
N LEU A 47 1.18 -15.62 15.89
CA LEU A 47 0.15 -16.24 15.06
C LEU A 47 0.79 -16.99 13.86
N LEU A 48 1.70 -16.33 13.12
CA LEU A 48 2.39 -16.93 11.98
C LEU A 48 3.20 -18.17 12.38
N ARG A 49 3.93 -18.11 13.49
CA ARG A 49 4.68 -19.27 14.00
C ARG A 49 3.76 -20.42 14.39
N ARG A 50 2.58 -20.12 14.94
CA ARG A 50 1.58 -21.16 15.26
C ARG A 50 1.01 -21.83 14.01
N ILE A 51 0.80 -21.07 12.93
CA ILE A 51 0.26 -21.60 11.65
C ILE A 51 1.32 -22.38 10.88
N LEU A 52 2.54 -21.85 10.80
CA LEU A 52 3.63 -22.40 9.97
C LEU A 52 4.48 -23.45 10.68
N GLY A 53 4.32 -23.63 11.99
CA GLY A 53 5.10 -24.61 12.75
C GLY A 53 6.62 -24.36 12.66
N SER A 54 7.39 -25.39 12.30
CA SER A 54 8.85 -25.32 12.16
C SER A 54 9.32 -24.31 11.12
N GLU A 55 8.57 -24.13 10.03
CA GLU A 55 8.88 -23.14 8.98
C GLU A 55 8.79 -21.69 9.50
N GLY A 56 7.96 -21.45 10.52
CA GLY A 56 7.83 -20.15 11.16
C GLY A 56 9.01 -19.76 12.06
N ALA A 57 9.92 -20.70 12.38
CA ALA A 57 11.03 -20.46 13.31
C ALA A 57 12.02 -19.38 12.80
N ALA A 58 12.21 -19.26 11.48
CA ALA A 58 13.07 -18.26 10.86
C ALA A 58 12.47 -16.84 10.84
N LEU A 59 11.17 -16.67 11.13
CA LEU A 59 10.52 -15.37 11.15
C LEU A 59 10.94 -14.58 12.39
N THR A 60 11.24 -13.30 12.17
CA THR A 60 11.56 -12.33 13.21
C THR A 60 10.56 -11.17 13.19
N GLU A 61 10.45 -10.43 14.29
CA GLU A 61 9.61 -9.22 14.34
C GLU A 61 10.02 -8.20 13.28
N PHE A 62 11.31 -8.11 12.99
CA PHE A 62 11.85 -7.26 11.95
C PHE A 62 11.26 -7.63 10.59
N ILE A 63 11.29 -8.93 10.21
CA ILE A 63 10.73 -9.40 8.94
C ILE A 63 9.23 -9.14 8.87
N VAL A 64 8.50 -9.45 9.94
CA VAL A 64 7.05 -9.24 10.00
C VAL A 64 6.72 -7.76 9.79
N ARG A 65 7.40 -6.85 10.49
CA ARG A 65 7.20 -5.41 10.37
C ARG A 65 7.50 -4.91 8.95
N LYS A 66 8.64 -5.28 8.37
CA LYS A 66 9.01 -4.87 7.00
C LYS A 66 8.03 -5.41 5.95
N THR A 67 7.57 -6.65 6.12
CA THR A 67 6.55 -7.23 5.23
C THR A 67 5.20 -6.52 5.38
N ALA A 68 4.83 -6.12 6.59
CA ALA A 68 3.61 -5.35 6.83
C ALA A 68 3.66 -4.01 6.09
N HIS A 69 4.73 -3.20 6.27
CA HIS A 69 4.93 -1.95 5.54
C HIS A 69 4.90 -2.15 4.03
N PHE A 70 5.68 -3.08 3.51
CA PHE A 70 5.65 -3.41 2.07
C PHE A 70 4.23 -3.71 1.58
N THR A 71 3.44 -4.47 2.35
CA THR A 71 2.07 -4.86 1.98
C THR A 71 1.12 -3.65 2.04
N GLU A 72 1.23 -2.82 3.07
CA GLU A 72 0.45 -1.59 3.21
C GLU A 72 0.67 -0.66 2.00
N PHE A 73 1.91 -0.45 1.61
CA PHE A 73 2.26 0.36 0.46
C PHE A 73 1.95 -0.33 -0.89
N ALA A 74 1.94 -1.66 -0.96
CA ALA A 74 1.47 -2.36 -2.15
C ALA A 74 -0.04 -2.17 -2.36
N ILE A 75 -0.85 -2.20 -1.30
CA ILE A 75 -2.27 -1.87 -1.37
C ILE A 75 -2.48 -0.42 -1.77
N GLU A 76 -1.70 0.52 -1.23
CA GLU A 76 -1.71 1.92 -1.67
C GLU A 76 -1.44 2.04 -3.18
N GLY A 77 -0.42 1.35 -3.70
CA GLY A 77 -0.10 1.33 -5.13
C GLY A 77 -1.25 0.86 -6.00
N VAL A 78 -1.99 -0.18 -5.56
CA VAL A 78 -3.22 -0.62 -6.23
C VAL A 78 -4.28 0.50 -6.22
N LEU A 79 -4.52 1.13 -5.08
CA LEU A 79 -5.53 2.19 -4.94
C LEU A 79 -5.17 3.43 -5.78
N LEU A 80 -3.91 3.84 -5.78
CA LEU A 80 -3.39 4.93 -6.62
C LEU A 80 -3.62 4.65 -8.11
N PHE A 81 -3.34 3.42 -8.56
CA PHE A 81 -3.62 3.01 -9.93
C PHE A 81 -5.12 3.06 -10.25
N LEU A 82 -5.98 2.59 -9.34
CA LEU A 82 -7.45 2.63 -9.54
C LEU A 82 -7.98 4.06 -9.62
N VAL A 83 -7.44 4.98 -8.82
CA VAL A 83 -7.77 6.41 -8.92
C VAL A 83 -7.41 6.94 -10.30
N VAL A 84 -6.17 6.77 -10.76
CA VAL A 84 -5.73 7.23 -12.09
C VAL A 84 -6.58 6.61 -13.20
N LYS A 85 -6.90 5.32 -13.11
CA LYS A 85 -7.79 4.63 -14.07
C LYS A 85 -9.18 5.27 -14.14
N GLY A 86 -9.68 5.85 -13.07
CA GLY A 86 -10.96 6.57 -13.05
C GLY A 86 -10.96 7.82 -13.94
N TYR A 87 -9.78 8.42 -14.18
CA TYR A 87 -9.64 9.67 -14.94
C TYR A 87 -9.12 9.49 -16.35
N THR A 88 -8.50 8.35 -16.68
CA THR A 88 -7.92 8.12 -18.01
C THR A 88 -8.22 6.73 -18.55
N THR A 89 -8.35 6.64 -19.87
CA THR A 89 -8.42 5.35 -20.59
C THR A 89 -7.04 4.79 -20.93
N ARG A 90 -5.99 5.60 -20.78
CA ARG A 90 -4.58 5.26 -21.05
C ARG A 90 -3.72 5.34 -19.79
N PRO A 91 -3.97 4.51 -18.76
CA PRO A 91 -3.30 4.64 -17.47
C PRO A 91 -1.78 4.52 -17.54
N LEU A 92 -1.23 3.81 -18.55
CA LEU A 92 0.23 3.70 -18.74
C LEU A 92 0.94 5.05 -18.91
N TRP A 93 0.31 5.99 -19.62
CA TRP A 93 0.89 7.33 -19.85
C TRP A 93 0.95 8.16 -18.57
N PHE A 94 0.23 7.74 -17.55
CA PHE A 94 0.08 8.45 -16.30
C PHE A 94 0.63 7.67 -15.09
N LEU A 95 1.42 6.59 -15.32
CA LEU A 95 2.01 5.79 -14.24
C LEU A 95 2.95 6.58 -13.33
N GLY A 96 3.54 7.66 -13.83
CA GLY A 96 4.37 8.54 -13.02
C GLY A 96 3.62 9.14 -11.82
N TRP A 97 2.31 9.40 -11.93
CA TRP A 97 1.52 9.98 -10.86
C TRP A 97 1.33 9.04 -9.65
N PRO A 98 0.90 7.76 -9.82
CA PRO A 98 0.87 6.80 -8.72
C PRO A 98 2.23 6.63 -8.05
N LEU A 99 3.29 6.52 -8.84
CA LEU A 99 4.63 6.31 -8.31
C LEU A 99 5.13 7.52 -7.52
N LEU A 100 4.93 8.73 -8.05
CA LEU A 100 5.30 9.96 -7.35
C LEU A 100 4.48 10.14 -6.06
N ALA A 101 3.16 9.94 -6.12
CA ALA A 101 2.31 10.05 -4.95
C ALA A 101 2.71 9.03 -3.87
N GLY A 102 2.92 7.76 -4.23
CA GLY A 102 3.35 6.73 -3.30
C GLY A 102 4.74 6.99 -2.71
N LEU A 103 5.69 7.53 -3.50
CA LEU A 103 6.99 7.96 -2.97
C LEU A 103 6.83 9.09 -1.95
N MET A 104 5.96 10.07 -2.22
CA MET A 104 5.67 11.15 -1.27
C MET A 104 5.02 10.63 0.00
N THR A 105 4.11 9.65 -0.10
CA THR A 105 3.53 9.00 1.08
C THR A 105 4.61 8.28 1.90
N ALA A 106 5.50 7.50 1.26
CA ALA A 106 6.59 6.80 1.94
C ALA A 106 7.55 7.77 2.65
N LEU A 107 7.92 8.88 2.01
CA LEU A 107 8.74 9.92 2.65
C LEU A 107 8.03 10.58 3.84
N THR A 108 6.72 10.81 3.72
CA THR A 108 5.92 11.38 4.80
C THR A 108 5.82 10.41 5.97
N ASP A 109 5.59 9.13 5.69
CA ASP A 109 5.53 8.06 6.67
C ASP A 109 6.80 7.99 7.51
N GLU A 110 7.96 7.91 6.87
CA GLU A 110 9.26 7.91 7.54
C GLU A 110 9.53 9.22 8.31
N THR A 111 9.03 10.35 7.79
CA THR A 111 9.11 11.61 8.52
C THR A 111 8.27 11.58 9.79
N ILE A 112 7.06 11.02 9.76
CA ILE A 112 6.21 10.84 10.95
C ILE A 112 6.92 9.95 11.97
N GLN A 113 7.56 8.86 11.53
CA GLN A 113 8.28 7.94 12.40
C GLN A 113 9.45 8.60 13.13
N LEU A 114 10.10 9.64 12.56
CA LEU A 114 11.12 10.43 13.26
C LEU A 114 10.60 11.10 14.53
N PHE A 115 9.32 11.44 14.57
CA PHE A 115 8.68 12.08 15.74
C PHE A 115 8.03 11.07 16.68
N SER A 116 8.00 9.77 16.32
CA SER A 116 7.41 8.71 17.15
C SER A 116 8.44 8.17 18.15
N LEU A 117 8.09 8.14 19.43
CA LEU A 117 9.01 7.75 20.51
C LEU A 117 9.59 6.35 20.33
N GLY A 118 10.92 6.25 20.36
CA GLY A 118 11.66 4.99 20.29
C GLY A 118 11.73 4.36 18.90
N ARG A 119 11.23 5.03 17.86
CA ARG A 119 11.38 4.58 16.46
C ARG A 119 12.61 5.24 15.83
N SER A 120 13.26 4.49 14.93
CA SER A 120 14.33 5.00 14.07
C SER A 120 13.83 5.00 12.62
N SER A 121 13.75 6.17 12.02
CA SER A 121 13.52 6.30 10.58
C SER A 121 14.79 5.96 9.81
N GLN A 122 14.67 5.21 8.74
CA GLN A 122 15.79 4.80 7.90
C GLN A 122 15.44 5.00 6.42
N VAL A 123 16.38 5.55 5.65
CA VAL A 123 16.20 5.72 4.21
C VAL A 123 15.89 4.40 3.49
N THR A 124 16.39 3.27 4.02
CA THR A 124 16.08 1.92 3.52
C THR A 124 14.61 1.58 3.61
N ASP A 125 13.89 2.14 4.60
CA ASP A 125 12.47 1.87 4.80
C ASP A 125 11.64 2.57 3.73
N VAL A 126 11.99 3.81 3.37
CA VAL A 126 11.40 4.50 2.20
C VAL A 126 11.47 3.64 0.93
N TRP A 127 12.62 2.95 0.71
CA TRP A 127 12.77 2.09 -0.47
C TRP A 127 11.94 0.82 -0.41
N ILE A 128 11.75 0.24 0.78
CA ILE A 128 10.88 -0.93 0.97
C ILE A 128 9.42 -0.55 0.70
N ASP A 129 8.98 0.58 1.24
CA ASP A 129 7.63 1.13 1.07
C ASP A 129 7.38 1.47 -0.39
N PHE A 130 8.31 2.17 -1.02
CA PHE A 130 8.21 2.49 -2.45
C PHE A 130 8.23 1.24 -3.35
N ALA A 131 9.01 0.21 -3.01
CA ALA A 131 8.95 -1.06 -3.72
C ALA A 131 7.56 -1.73 -3.59
N GLY A 132 6.90 -1.58 -2.44
CA GLY A 132 5.50 -1.95 -2.26
C GLY A 132 4.59 -1.21 -3.25
N VAL A 133 4.67 0.13 -3.31
CA VAL A 133 3.88 0.96 -4.26
C VAL A 133 4.08 0.51 -5.69
N VAL A 134 5.33 0.32 -6.12
CA VAL A 134 5.67 -0.14 -7.49
C VAL A 134 5.01 -1.50 -7.75
N THR A 135 5.16 -2.44 -6.84
CA THR A 135 4.60 -3.79 -6.96
C THR A 135 3.08 -3.77 -7.07
N GLY A 136 2.40 -3.04 -6.18
CA GLY A 136 0.94 -2.92 -6.20
C GLY A 136 0.42 -2.27 -7.49
N THR A 137 1.08 -1.20 -7.94
CA THR A 137 0.74 -0.50 -9.19
C THR A 137 0.89 -1.43 -10.40
N LEU A 138 1.99 -2.20 -10.47
CA LEU A 138 2.23 -3.15 -11.55
C LEU A 138 1.24 -4.31 -11.53
N LEU A 139 0.92 -4.86 -10.37
CA LEU A 139 -0.09 -5.92 -10.25
C LEU A 139 -1.46 -5.45 -10.71
N ALA A 140 -1.90 -4.27 -10.30
CA ALA A 140 -3.17 -3.69 -10.74
C ALA A 140 -3.20 -3.46 -12.26
N PHE A 141 -2.09 -3.01 -12.84
CA PHE A 141 -1.94 -2.86 -14.28
C PHE A 141 -2.04 -4.20 -15.01
N LEU A 142 -1.32 -5.23 -14.54
CA LEU A 142 -1.32 -6.57 -15.14
C LEU A 142 -2.73 -7.19 -15.11
N VAL A 143 -3.41 -7.13 -13.97
CA VAL A 143 -4.79 -7.60 -13.83
C VAL A 143 -5.70 -6.88 -14.82
N GLN A 144 -5.58 -5.56 -14.95
CA GLN A 144 -6.38 -4.80 -15.93
C GLN A 144 -6.07 -5.22 -17.36
N ALA A 145 -4.80 -5.47 -17.71
CA ALA A 145 -4.40 -5.89 -19.06
C ALA A 145 -5.01 -7.26 -19.42
N ILE A 146 -4.98 -8.20 -18.46
CA ILE A 146 -5.60 -9.53 -18.62
C ILE A 146 -7.11 -9.41 -18.85
N VAL A 147 -7.80 -8.68 -17.96
CA VAL A 147 -9.26 -8.48 -18.05
C VAL A 147 -9.66 -7.83 -19.38
N ARG A 148 -8.85 -6.89 -19.89
CA ARG A 148 -9.12 -6.27 -21.20
C ARG A 148 -8.93 -7.25 -22.36
N ARG A 149 -7.97 -8.18 -22.28
CA ARG A 149 -7.77 -9.22 -23.32
C ARG A 149 -8.94 -10.20 -23.34
N CYS A 150 -9.35 -10.70 -22.16
CA CYS A 150 -10.49 -11.62 -22.05
C CYS A 150 -11.82 -11.05 -22.55
N LYS A 151 -12.01 -9.72 -22.49
CA LYS A 151 -13.23 -9.07 -23.02
C LYS A 151 -13.22 -8.84 -24.53
N LYS A 152 -12.07 -8.98 -25.18
CA LYS A 152 -11.93 -8.81 -26.64
C LYS A 152 -11.94 -10.15 -27.40
N SER A 153 -11.74 -11.26 -26.70
CA SER A 153 -11.93 -12.62 -27.19
C SER A 153 -13.38 -13.06 -27.04
#